data_6371b9a5af9ae8631a0fbb13a8fd066a
#
_entry.id   6371b9a5af9ae8631a0fbb13a8fd066a
#
_cell.length_a   1.000
_cell.length_b   1.000
_cell.length_c   1.000
_cell.angle_alpha   90.00
_cell.angle_beta   90.00
_cell.angle_gamma   90.00
#
_symmetry.space_group_name_H-M   'P 1'
#
loop_
_entity.id
_entity.type
_entity.pdbx_description
1 polymer ?
#
loop_
_entity_poly.entity_id
_entity_poly.type
_entity_poly.pdbx_seq_one_letter_code
_entity_poly.pdbx_strand_id
1 'polypeptide(L)'
;YIVTDWKHHTPMALYAMQHGKHVAIEVPAALDMKEIWALIDMSEKTRLHCMMLENCVYDYFEITTLNMAQQGLLGEVIHGEGSYIHNLDEFWKEYWNNWRLDYNYKNRGDVYPTHGIGPVCQALNIHRGDKMNYLVSIDTKPFRGKEVYQKITGKDGTNFQNGDLTITMIKTEQGKTIQIQHDVLTPRPYSRMYQLTGTKGFANKYPME
;
A
#
# COMPACT_ATOMS: atom_id res chain seq x y z
N TYR A 1 -10.46 -4.09 -16.79
CA TYR A 1 -10.22 -3.40 -15.52
C TYR A 1 -10.99 -4.10 -14.41
N ILE A 2 -10.34 -4.32 -13.25
CA ILE A 2 -10.93 -4.95 -12.08
C ILE A 2 -10.93 -3.94 -10.94
N VAL A 3 -12.13 -3.51 -10.50
CA VAL A 3 -12.38 -2.44 -9.51
C VAL A 3 -13.48 -2.92 -8.55
N THR A 4 -13.27 -4.07 -7.94
CA THR A 4 -14.22 -4.71 -7.01
C THR A 4 -13.75 -4.57 -5.56
N ASP A 5 -14.34 -5.34 -4.64
CA ASP A 5 -13.74 -5.55 -3.34
C ASP A 5 -12.47 -6.42 -3.46
N TRP A 6 -11.57 -6.29 -2.50
CA TRP A 6 -10.23 -6.87 -2.58
C TRP A 6 -10.22 -8.40 -2.78
N LYS A 7 -11.15 -9.11 -2.18
CA LYS A 7 -11.21 -10.59 -2.26
C LYS A 7 -11.53 -11.13 -3.66
N HIS A 8 -12.08 -10.28 -4.55
CA HIS A 8 -12.41 -10.66 -5.91
C HIS A 8 -11.34 -10.26 -6.93
N HIS A 9 -10.33 -9.47 -6.55
CA HIS A 9 -9.28 -9.01 -7.45
C HIS A 9 -8.55 -10.17 -8.12
N THR A 10 -7.92 -11.04 -7.33
CA THR A 10 -7.18 -12.18 -7.85
C THR A 10 -8.04 -13.18 -8.61
N PRO A 11 -9.18 -13.68 -8.09
CA PRO A 11 -10.00 -14.64 -8.83
C PRO A 11 -10.46 -14.13 -10.20
N MET A 12 -10.88 -12.85 -10.28
CA MET A 12 -11.32 -12.24 -11.54
C MET A 12 -10.15 -12.06 -12.52
N ALA A 13 -8.96 -11.68 -12.02
CA ALA A 13 -7.77 -11.52 -12.85
C ALA A 13 -7.32 -12.85 -13.46
N LEU A 14 -7.28 -13.92 -12.66
CA LEU A 14 -6.95 -15.26 -13.13
C LEU A 14 -7.94 -15.73 -14.20
N TYR A 15 -9.24 -15.55 -13.94
CA TYR A 15 -10.28 -15.90 -14.90
C TYR A 15 -10.13 -15.15 -16.23
N ALA A 16 -9.89 -13.84 -16.18
CA ALA A 16 -9.70 -13.01 -17.37
C ALA A 16 -8.47 -13.46 -18.19
N MET A 17 -7.32 -13.72 -17.53
CA MET A 17 -6.12 -14.19 -18.21
C MET A 17 -6.30 -15.60 -18.78
N GLN A 18 -7.01 -16.51 -18.13
CA GLN A 18 -7.39 -17.81 -18.68
C GLN A 18 -8.20 -17.70 -19.97
N HIS A 19 -8.94 -16.60 -20.14
CA HIS A 19 -9.74 -16.31 -21.34
C HIS A 19 -9.06 -15.34 -22.31
N GLY A 20 -7.72 -15.24 -22.26
CA GLY A 20 -6.92 -14.48 -23.22
C GLY A 20 -7.00 -12.95 -23.07
N LYS A 21 -7.29 -12.43 -21.90
CA LYS A 21 -7.39 -10.98 -21.65
C LYS A 21 -6.24 -10.48 -20.80
N HIS A 22 -5.64 -9.34 -21.19
CA HIS A 22 -4.79 -8.56 -20.29
C HIS A 22 -5.63 -8.01 -19.16
N VAL A 23 -5.03 -7.84 -17.98
CA VAL A 23 -5.74 -7.35 -16.79
C VAL A 23 -5.03 -6.15 -16.17
N ALA A 24 -5.83 -5.22 -15.69
CA ALA A 24 -5.41 -4.11 -14.85
C ALA A 24 -6.29 -4.11 -13.59
N ILE A 25 -5.67 -4.16 -12.43
CA ILE A 25 -6.31 -4.46 -11.14
C ILE A 25 -6.11 -3.28 -10.20
N GLU A 26 -7.17 -2.83 -9.55
CA GLU A 26 -7.08 -1.87 -8.45
C GLU A 26 -6.23 -2.42 -7.29
N VAL A 27 -5.73 -1.52 -6.47
CA VAL A 27 -4.92 -1.85 -5.29
C VAL A 27 -5.78 -2.38 -4.13
N PRO A 28 -5.27 -3.36 -3.39
CA PRO A 28 -4.13 -4.23 -3.67
C PRO A 28 -4.49 -5.30 -4.69
N ALA A 29 -3.53 -5.74 -5.50
CA ALA A 29 -3.80 -6.76 -6.52
C ALA A 29 -4.12 -8.13 -5.91
N ALA A 30 -3.59 -8.44 -4.74
CA ALA A 30 -3.74 -9.71 -4.04
C ALA A 30 -3.70 -9.51 -2.52
N LEU A 31 -4.19 -10.47 -1.75
CA LEU A 31 -4.30 -10.40 -0.29
C LEU A 31 -3.35 -11.35 0.46
N ASP A 32 -2.78 -12.33 -0.23
CA ASP A 32 -1.82 -13.26 0.34
C ASP A 32 -0.77 -13.73 -0.68
N MET A 33 0.25 -14.42 -0.18
CA MET A 33 1.36 -14.90 -1.02
C MET A 33 0.92 -15.92 -2.08
N LYS A 34 -0.09 -16.72 -1.81
CA LYS A 34 -0.60 -17.71 -2.77
C LYS A 34 -1.26 -17.00 -3.95
N GLU A 35 -2.04 -15.96 -3.68
CA GLU A 35 -2.66 -15.12 -4.71
C GLU A 35 -1.62 -14.38 -5.55
N ILE A 36 -0.58 -13.81 -4.91
CA ILE A 36 0.52 -13.12 -5.62
C ILE A 36 1.19 -14.06 -6.61
N TRP A 37 1.59 -15.26 -6.17
CA TRP A 37 2.22 -16.25 -7.03
C TRP A 37 1.28 -16.73 -8.15
N ALA A 38 0.00 -16.92 -7.85
CA ALA A 38 -0.98 -17.32 -8.86
C ALA A 38 -1.12 -16.28 -9.98
N LEU A 39 -1.09 -14.97 -9.65
CA LEU A 39 -1.10 -13.90 -10.67
C LEU A 39 0.16 -13.92 -11.55
N ILE A 40 1.34 -14.10 -10.94
CA ILE A 40 2.62 -14.17 -11.65
C ILE A 40 2.63 -15.39 -12.58
N ASP A 41 2.38 -16.58 -12.04
CA ASP A 41 2.36 -17.85 -12.78
C ASP A 41 1.38 -17.79 -13.98
N MET A 42 0.20 -17.22 -13.75
CA MET A 42 -0.80 -17.07 -14.80
C MET A 42 -0.35 -16.08 -15.89
N SER A 43 0.23 -14.95 -15.50
CA SER A 43 0.78 -13.97 -16.44
C SER A 43 1.89 -14.59 -17.31
N GLU A 44 2.82 -15.30 -16.70
CA GLU A 44 3.91 -16.01 -17.41
C GLU A 44 3.38 -17.11 -18.34
N LYS A 45 2.49 -17.96 -17.85
CA LYS A 45 1.88 -19.05 -18.61
C LYS A 45 1.11 -18.57 -19.83
N THR A 46 0.34 -17.50 -19.68
CA THR A 46 -0.52 -16.96 -20.74
C THR A 46 0.19 -15.93 -21.62
N ARG A 47 1.33 -15.38 -21.15
CA ARG A 47 2.04 -14.23 -21.75
C ARG A 47 1.16 -12.99 -21.87
N LEU A 48 0.24 -12.82 -20.92
CA LEU A 48 -0.65 -11.67 -20.83
C LEU A 48 -0.18 -10.71 -19.73
N HIS A 49 -0.38 -9.42 -19.95
CA HIS A 49 -0.06 -8.43 -18.94
C HIS A 49 -1.03 -8.51 -17.76
N CYS A 50 -0.45 -8.46 -16.56
CA CYS A 50 -1.16 -8.32 -15.29
C CYS A 50 -0.55 -7.14 -14.55
N MET A 51 -1.28 -6.04 -14.39
CA MET A 51 -0.78 -4.80 -13.83
C MET A 51 -1.65 -4.36 -12.65
N MET A 52 -1.02 -4.10 -11.51
CA MET A 52 -1.65 -3.37 -10.41
C MET A 52 -1.63 -1.86 -10.70
N LEU A 53 -2.78 -1.22 -10.52
CA LEU A 53 -2.97 0.21 -10.82
C LEU A 53 -2.69 1.07 -9.58
N GLU A 54 -1.42 1.08 -9.13
CA GLU A 54 -1.02 1.97 -8.03
C GLU A 54 -0.95 3.42 -8.53
N ASN A 55 -1.99 4.19 -8.26
CA ASN A 55 -2.16 5.53 -8.79
C ASN A 55 -1.16 6.55 -8.21
N CYS A 56 -0.73 6.38 -6.95
CA CYS A 56 0.16 7.35 -6.31
C CYS A 56 1.53 7.44 -6.99
N VAL A 57 1.98 6.39 -7.68
CA VAL A 57 3.25 6.45 -8.45
C VAL A 57 3.18 7.42 -9.64
N TYR A 58 1.97 7.82 -10.04
CA TYR A 58 1.72 8.73 -11.17
C TYR A 58 1.33 10.14 -10.73
N ASP A 59 1.30 10.41 -9.43
CA ASP A 59 1.09 11.77 -8.92
C ASP A 59 2.23 12.69 -9.36
N TYR A 60 1.92 13.96 -9.58
CA TYR A 60 2.88 14.94 -10.12
C TYR A 60 4.17 15.03 -9.29
N PHE A 61 4.05 15.06 -7.96
CA PHE A 61 5.20 15.16 -7.07
C PHE A 61 6.08 13.91 -7.15
N GLU A 62 5.49 12.72 -7.13
CA GLU A 62 6.18 11.43 -7.18
C GLU A 62 6.91 11.24 -8.51
N ILE A 63 6.27 11.56 -9.64
CA ILE A 63 6.92 11.50 -10.96
C ILE A 63 8.07 12.50 -11.06
N THR A 64 7.87 13.72 -10.55
CA THR A 64 8.90 14.76 -10.59
C THR A 64 10.12 14.36 -9.77
N THR A 65 9.90 13.90 -8.54
CA THR A 65 11.01 13.49 -7.64
C THR A 65 11.69 12.20 -8.11
N LEU A 66 10.94 11.27 -8.71
CA LEU A 66 11.52 10.10 -9.39
C LEU A 66 12.48 10.53 -10.50
N ASN A 67 12.06 11.47 -11.35
CA ASN A 67 12.92 12.01 -12.40
C ASN A 67 14.16 12.72 -11.83
N MET A 68 14.00 13.50 -10.77
CA MET A 68 15.13 14.13 -10.07
C MET A 68 16.12 13.09 -9.51
N ALA A 69 15.60 12.01 -8.91
CA ALA A 69 16.44 10.91 -8.41
C ALA A 69 17.20 10.21 -9.55
N GLN A 70 16.51 9.92 -10.66
CA GLN A 70 17.12 9.29 -11.85
C GLN A 70 18.20 10.16 -12.50
N GLN A 71 18.07 11.48 -12.44
CA GLN A 71 19.08 12.43 -12.89
C GLN A 71 20.21 12.69 -11.87
N GLY A 72 20.16 12.04 -10.71
CA GLY A 72 21.17 12.18 -9.65
C GLY A 72 21.12 13.50 -8.88
N LEU A 73 20.06 14.30 -9.02
CA LEU A 73 19.92 15.58 -8.30
C LEU A 73 19.83 15.40 -6.79
N LEU A 74 19.24 14.28 -6.33
CA LEU A 74 19.20 13.92 -4.91
C LEU A 74 20.48 13.20 -4.43
N GLY A 75 21.42 12.91 -5.33
CA GLY A 75 22.53 12.00 -5.07
C GLY A 75 22.05 10.56 -4.95
N GLU A 76 22.73 9.73 -4.15
CA GLU A 76 22.23 8.39 -3.83
C GLU A 76 21.03 8.51 -2.88
N VAL A 77 19.88 8.02 -3.26
CA VAL A 77 18.70 7.97 -2.37
C VAL A 77 18.89 6.83 -1.38
N ILE A 78 19.01 7.18 -0.10
CA ILE A 78 19.37 6.24 0.98
C ILE A 78 18.21 5.86 1.88
N HIS A 79 17.15 6.68 1.88
CA HIS A 79 15.95 6.47 2.70
C HIS A 79 14.71 7.01 2.00
N GLY A 80 13.60 6.32 2.17
CA GLY A 80 12.28 6.78 1.73
C GLY A 80 11.22 6.55 2.80
N GLU A 81 10.28 7.48 2.89
CA GLU A 81 9.11 7.35 3.75
C GLU A 81 7.84 7.46 2.93
N GLY A 82 6.85 6.62 3.25
CA GLY A 82 5.54 6.66 2.63
C GLY A 82 4.43 6.39 3.62
N SER A 83 3.22 6.84 3.31
CA SER A 83 2.09 6.57 4.19
C SER A 83 0.76 6.45 3.45
N TYR A 84 -0.17 5.78 4.13
CA TYR A 84 -1.59 5.89 3.91
C TYR A 84 -2.28 6.26 5.22
N ILE A 85 -2.50 7.57 5.41
CA ILE A 85 -3.18 8.14 6.57
C ILE A 85 -4.47 8.77 6.06
N HIS A 86 -5.60 8.12 6.37
CA HIS A 86 -6.90 8.54 5.86
C HIS A 86 -7.99 8.14 6.85
N ASN A 87 -8.45 9.07 7.68
CA ASN A 87 -9.62 8.78 8.51
C ASN A 87 -10.81 8.40 7.64
N LEU A 88 -11.29 7.16 7.76
CA LEU A 88 -12.39 6.62 6.97
C LEU A 88 -13.75 6.68 7.69
N ASP A 89 -13.88 7.43 8.78
CA ASP A 89 -15.12 7.47 9.57
C ASP A 89 -16.37 7.79 8.74
N GLU A 90 -16.25 8.70 7.78
CA GLU A 90 -17.36 9.10 6.91
C GLU A 90 -17.59 8.11 5.75
N PHE A 91 -16.59 7.30 5.43
CA PHE A 91 -16.58 6.42 4.25
C PHE A 91 -16.91 4.96 4.56
N TRP A 92 -16.82 4.49 5.82
CA TRP A 92 -17.02 3.08 6.14
C TRP A 92 -18.32 2.50 5.62
N LYS A 93 -19.42 3.26 5.66
CA LYS A 93 -20.75 2.84 5.22
C LYS A 93 -20.93 2.83 3.70
N GLU A 94 -20.04 3.48 2.95
CA GLU A 94 -20.08 3.51 1.49
C GLU A 94 -19.57 2.20 0.88
N TYR A 95 -18.72 1.46 1.63
CA TYR A 95 -18.27 0.15 1.19
C TYR A 95 -19.38 -0.89 1.34
N TRP A 96 -19.77 -1.49 0.24
CA TRP A 96 -20.82 -2.50 0.21
C TRP A 96 -20.61 -3.58 1.27
N ASN A 97 -21.63 -3.82 2.11
CA ASN A 97 -21.57 -4.73 3.27
C ASN A 97 -20.40 -4.47 4.23
N ASN A 98 -19.90 -3.22 4.30
CA ASN A 98 -18.76 -2.84 5.16
C ASN A 98 -17.52 -3.72 4.97
N TRP A 99 -17.30 -4.29 3.76
CA TRP A 99 -16.26 -5.29 3.51
C TRP A 99 -14.86 -4.82 3.93
N ARG A 100 -14.55 -3.53 3.75
CA ARG A 100 -13.24 -2.98 4.09
C ARG A 100 -13.03 -2.89 5.60
N LEU A 101 -14.06 -2.52 6.35
CA LEU A 101 -14.02 -2.52 7.82
C LEU A 101 -13.95 -3.94 8.36
N ASP A 102 -14.72 -4.89 7.77
CA ASP A 102 -14.64 -6.31 8.10
C ASP A 102 -13.26 -6.91 7.82
N TYR A 103 -12.56 -6.43 6.78
CA TYR A 103 -11.19 -6.84 6.50
C TYR A 103 -10.25 -6.38 7.62
N ASN A 104 -10.34 -5.12 8.06
CA ASN A 104 -9.57 -4.61 9.21
C ASN A 104 -9.93 -5.31 10.51
N TYR A 105 -11.20 -5.70 10.70
CA TYR A 105 -11.62 -6.49 11.87
C TYR A 105 -10.91 -7.85 11.96
N LYS A 106 -10.61 -8.48 10.82
CA LYS A 106 -10.07 -9.86 10.74
C LYS A 106 -8.56 -9.91 10.56
N ASN A 107 -7.93 -8.85 10.09
CA ASN A 107 -6.52 -8.83 9.73
C ASN A 107 -5.77 -7.78 10.53
N ARG A 108 -4.47 -8.01 10.74
CA ARG A 108 -3.58 -7.15 11.52
C ARG A 108 -2.39 -6.68 10.69
N GLY A 109 -1.91 -5.47 10.98
CA GLY A 109 -0.74 -4.88 10.36
C GLY A 109 -1.07 -3.83 9.32
N ASP A 110 -0.13 -3.51 8.44
CA ASP A 110 -0.38 -2.61 7.33
C ASP A 110 -1.16 -3.35 6.23
N VAL A 111 -2.48 -3.23 6.28
CA VAL A 111 -3.37 -3.92 5.34
C VAL A 111 -3.53 -3.19 4.00
N TYR A 112 -2.92 -2.02 3.84
CA TYR A 112 -3.00 -1.23 2.61
C TYR A 112 -1.73 -0.40 2.33
N PRO A 113 -0.55 -1.06 2.17
CA PRO A 113 0.74 -0.38 2.08
C PRO A 113 1.01 0.26 0.72
N THR A 114 0.27 -0.10 -0.33
CA THR A 114 0.61 0.16 -1.73
C THR A 114 0.86 1.63 -2.03
N HIS A 115 0.02 2.52 -1.53
CA HIS A 115 0.14 3.96 -1.79
C HIS A 115 1.39 4.59 -1.14
N GLY A 116 1.81 4.08 0.02
CA GLY A 116 3.03 4.54 0.67
C GLY A 116 4.28 3.92 0.05
N ILE A 117 4.27 2.60 -0.15
CA ILE A 117 5.46 1.86 -0.56
C ILE A 117 5.75 1.95 -2.07
N GLY A 118 4.73 2.05 -2.91
CA GLY A 118 4.87 2.02 -4.38
C GLY A 118 5.82 3.09 -4.92
N PRO A 119 5.57 4.38 -4.65
CA PRO A 119 6.45 5.45 -5.11
C PRO A 119 7.87 5.36 -4.55
N VAL A 120 8.00 5.00 -3.27
CA VAL A 120 9.32 4.82 -2.62
C VAL A 120 10.11 3.71 -3.28
N CYS A 121 9.48 2.58 -3.60
CA CYS A 121 10.13 1.47 -4.29
C CYS A 121 10.66 1.86 -5.67
N GLN A 122 9.96 2.72 -6.40
CA GLN A 122 10.44 3.21 -7.69
C GLN A 122 11.70 4.08 -7.53
N ALA A 123 11.70 4.99 -6.57
CA ALA A 123 12.83 5.89 -6.33
C ALA A 123 14.08 5.15 -5.79
N LEU A 124 13.89 4.08 -5.02
CA LEU A 124 14.98 3.25 -4.49
C LEU A 124 15.40 2.11 -5.44
N ASN A 125 14.83 2.02 -6.63
CA ASN A 125 15.11 0.97 -7.62
C ASN A 125 14.85 -0.46 -7.10
N ILE A 126 13.84 -0.66 -6.27
CA ILE A 126 13.46 -1.99 -5.78
C ILE A 126 13.08 -2.88 -6.98
N HIS A 127 13.68 -4.09 -7.04
CA HIS A 127 13.65 -5.03 -8.18
C HIS A 127 14.26 -4.50 -9.49
N ARG A 128 15.00 -3.38 -9.42
CA ARG A 128 15.74 -2.77 -10.54
C ARG A 128 17.19 -2.43 -10.16
N GLY A 129 17.79 -3.22 -9.28
CA GLY A 129 19.14 -3.01 -8.74
C GLY A 129 19.23 -3.13 -7.22
N ASP A 130 18.11 -3.05 -6.53
CA ASP A 130 17.99 -3.30 -5.09
C ASP A 130 16.79 -4.22 -4.80
N LYS A 131 16.70 -4.80 -3.62
CA LYS A 131 15.54 -5.55 -3.15
C LYS A 131 15.39 -5.44 -1.63
N MET A 132 14.16 -5.65 -1.15
CA MET A 132 13.88 -5.72 0.27
C MET A 132 14.54 -6.96 0.87
N ASN A 133 15.20 -6.81 2.03
CA ASN A 133 15.86 -7.89 2.73
C ASN A 133 15.00 -8.38 3.91
N TYR A 134 14.74 -7.50 4.85
CA TYR A 134 13.87 -7.80 5.99
C TYR A 134 13.06 -6.58 6.41
N LEU A 135 12.00 -6.83 7.17
CA LEU A 135 11.19 -5.79 7.76
C LEU A 135 10.88 -6.07 9.23
N VAL A 136 10.58 -4.98 9.95
CA VAL A 136 9.97 -5.02 11.28
C VAL A 136 8.74 -4.14 11.25
N SER A 137 7.62 -4.68 11.70
CA SER A 137 6.36 -3.96 11.76
C SER A 137 5.81 -4.00 13.18
N ILE A 138 5.38 -2.85 13.67
CA ILE A 138 4.74 -2.69 14.97
C ILE A 138 3.43 -1.92 14.81
N ASP A 139 2.44 -2.28 15.60
CA ASP A 139 1.15 -1.61 15.61
C ASP A 139 0.68 -1.29 17.04
N THR A 140 -0.24 -0.36 17.14
CA THR A 140 -0.96 -0.10 18.40
C THR A 140 -2.00 -1.19 18.64
N LYS A 141 -2.57 -1.22 19.84
CA LYS A 141 -3.85 -1.93 20.05
C LYS A 141 -4.97 -1.22 19.29
N PRO A 142 -6.06 -1.94 18.96
CA PRO A 142 -7.22 -1.34 18.28
C PRO A 142 -8.12 -0.59 19.29
N PHE A 143 -7.66 0.54 19.80
CA PHE A 143 -8.44 1.36 20.73
C PHE A 143 -9.70 1.90 20.06
N ARG A 144 -9.52 2.56 18.92
CA ARG A 144 -10.61 3.17 18.15
C ARG A 144 -11.30 2.17 17.22
N GLY A 145 -10.56 1.20 16.68
CA GLY A 145 -11.11 0.18 15.77
C GLY A 145 -12.30 -0.56 16.34
N LYS A 146 -12.27 -0.90 17.63
CA LYS A 146 -13.39 -1.54 18.34
C LYS A 146 -14.66 -0.68 18.33
N GLU A 147 -14.49 0.59 18.68
CA GLU A 147 -15.61 1.56 18.77
C GLU A 147 -16.23 1.82 17.39
N VAL A 148 -15.37 2.02 16.38
CA VAL A 148 -15.81 2.24 14.99
C VAL A 148 -16.57 1.03 14.48
N TYR A 149 -16.05 -0.19 14.69
CA TYR A 149 -16.70 -1.41 14.26
C TYR A 149 -18.09 -1.57 14.88
N GLN A 150 -18.20 -1.37 16.18
CA GLN A 150 -19.47 -1.43 16.90
C GLN A 150 -20.46 -0.35 16.41
N LYS A 151 -19.98 0.87 16.23
CA LYS A 151 -20.80 2.00 15.75
C LYS A 151 -21.35 1.78 14.33
N ILE A 152 -20.53 1.23 13.44
CA ILE A 152 -20.90 1.06 12.02
C ILE A 152 -21.74 -0.20 11.79
N THR A 153 -21.37 -1.31 12.42
CA THR A 153 -21.98 -2.62 12.16
C THR A 153 -23.05 -3.03 13.17
N GLY A 154 -23.09 -2.41 14.35
CA GLY A 154 -23.90 -2.81 15.51
C GLY A 154 -23.42 -4.09 16.19
N LYS A 155 -22.27 -4.67 15.75
CA LYS A 155 -21.70 -5.92 16.29
C LYS A 155 -20.63 -5.61 17.32
N ASP A 156 -20.30 -6.60 18.15
CA ASP A 156 -19.22 -6.50 19.13
C ASP A 156 -17.86 -6.32 18.42
N GLY A 157 -17.16 -5.25 18.77
CA GLY A 157 -15.84 -4.90 18.28
C GLY A 157 -14.66 -5.45 19.11
N THR A 158 -14.91 -6.20 20.18
CA THR A 158 -13.88 -6.61 21.15
C THR A 158 -12.73 -7.38 20.48
N ASN A 159 -13.02 -8.16 19.44
CA ASN A 159 -12.04 -8.98 18.72
C ASN A 159 -11.46 -8.28 17.47
N PHE A 160 -11.55 -6.96 17.36
CA PHE A 160 -10.94 -6.22 16.27
C PHE A 160 -9.42 -6.43 16.27
N GLN A 161 -8.85 -6.80 15.12
CA GLN A 161 -7.45 -7.24 15.02
C GLN A 161 -6.50 -6.12 14.63
N ASN A 162 -6.89 -5.27 13.68
CA ASN A 162 -5.97 -4.27 13.16
C ASN A 162 -5.68 -3.17 14.18
N GLY A 163 -4.43 -2.86 14.40
CA GLY A 163 -4.03 -1.70 15.19
C GLY A 163 -4.53 -0.39 14.56
N ASP A 164 -4.78 0.63 15.39
CA ASP A 164 -5.21 1.93 14.87
C ASP A 164 -4.12 2.59 14.02
N LEU A 165 -2.86 2.38 14.38
CA LEU A 165 -1.68 2.83 13.64
C LEU A 165 -0.68 1.69 13.50
N THR A 166 -0.16 1.49 12.29
CA THR A 166 0.95 0.57 12.00
C THR A 166 2.13 1.33 11.45
N ILE A 167 3.33 1.01 11.93
CA ILE A 167 4.60 1.52 11.43
C ILE A 167 5.46 0.32 11.01
N THR A 168 5.96 0.36 9.78
CA THR A 168 6.80 -0.68 9.21
C THR A 168 8.14 -0.08 8.76
N MET A 169 9.24 -0.66 9.22
CA MET A 169 10.60 -0.34 8.78
C MET A 169 11.13 -1.49 7.95
N ILE A 170 11.67 -1.17 6.76
CA ILE A 170 12.23 -2.14 5.83
C ILE A 170 13.70 -1.81 5.59
N LYS A 171 14.57 -2.82 5.60
CA LYS A 171 15.97 -2.74 5.19
C LYS A 171 16.12 -3.38 3.82
N THR A 172 16.84 -2.69 2.90
CA THR A 172 17.16 -3.25 1.59
C THR A 172 18.53 -3.93 1.59
N GLU A 173 18.81 -4.74 0.58
CA GLU A 173 20.11 -5.40 0.42
C GLU A 173 21.26 -4.42 0.17
N GLN A 174 21.00 -3.33 -0.55
CA GLN A 174 21.98 -2.27 -0.79
C GLN A 174 22.17 -1.34 0.43
N GLY A 175 21.53 -1.68 1.57
CA GLY A 175 21.70 -0.94 2.81
C GLY A 175 20.82 0.29 2.97
N LYS A 176 19.85 0.50 2.09
CA LYS A 176 18.84 1.58 2.20
C LYS A 176 17.75 1.21 3.18
N THR A 177 16.92 2.18 3.56
CA THR A 177 15.79 1.97 4.47
C THR A 177 14.51 2.58 3.92
N ILE A 178 13.39 1.94 4.27
CA ILE A 178 12.05 2.44 3.95
C ILE A 178 11.22 2.44 5.23
N GLN A 179 10.48 3.52 5.48
CA GLN A 179 9.49 3.59 6.53
C GLN A 179 8.10 3.75 5.93
N ILE A 180 7.15 2.92 6.38
CA ILE A 180 5.75 3.01 5.94
C ILE A 180 4.86 3.20 7.16
N GLN A 181 3.83 4.05 7.02
CA GLN A 181 2.79 4.24 8.04
C GLN A 181 1.41 3.98 7.43
N HIS A 182 0.58 3.26 8.19
CA HIS A 182 -0.82 3.02 7.85
C HIS A 182 -1.73 3.41 9.01
N ASP A 183 -2.74 4.25 8.74
CA ASP A 183 -3.72 4.70 9.71
C ASP A 183 -5.02 5.08 8.99
N VAL A 184 -6.09 4.32 9.23
CA VAL A 184 -7.42 4.58 8.64
C VAL A 184 -8.50 4.81 9.69
N LEU A 185 -8.11 4.84 10.96
CA LEU A 185 -9.04 4.84 12.09
C LEU A 185 -8.94 6.09 12.96
N THR A 186 -7.78 6.75 13.02
CA THR A 186 -7.60 7.90 13.89
C THR A 186 -8.00 9.22 13.21
N PRO A 187 -8.29 10.29 13.97
CA PRO A 187 -8.67 11.58 13.41
C PRO A 187 -7.46 12.40 12.90
N ARG A 188 -6.40 11.73 12.47
CA ARG A 188 -5.25 12.40 11.85
C ARG A 188 -5.68 13.06 10.54
N PRO A 189 -5.12 14.24 10.20
CA PRO A 189 -5.30 14.84 8.89
C PRO A 189 -4.88 13.88 7.77
N TYR A 190 -5.59 13.93 6.64
CA TYR A 190 -5.23 13.15 5.48
C TYR A 190 -3.79 13.39 5.07
N SER A 191 -3.04 12.29 4.81
CA SER A 191 -1.67 12.37 4.31
C SER A 191 -1.33 11.13 3.47
N ARG A 192 -0.88 11.39 2.26
CA ARG A 192 -0.12 10.46 1.42
C ARG A 192 1.35 10.84 1.47
N MET A 193 1.90 10.91 2.68
CA MET A 193 3.29 11.30 2.86
C MET A 193 4.20 10.52 1.93
N TYR A 194 5.05 11.25 1.26
CA TYR A 194 6.11 10.71 0.42
C TYR A 194 7.34 11.57 0.60
N GLN A 195 8.41 10.95 1.05
CA GLN A 195 9.66 11.63 1.39
C GLN A 195 10.83 10.82 0.88
N LEU A 196 11.81 11.49 0.29
CA LEU A 196 13.07 10.90 -0.14
C LEU A 196 14.24 11.65 0.49
N THR A 197 15.15 10.92 1.11
CA THR A 197 16.42 11.44 1.61
C THR A 197 17.55 10.88 0.75
N GLY A 198 18.27 11.77 0.10
CA GLY A 198 19.46 11.44 -0.67
C GLY A 198 20.72 12.07 -0.08
N THR A 199 21.88 11.71 -0.62
CA THR A 199 23.19 12.22 -0.16
C THR A 199 23.45 13.68 -0.55
N LYS A 200 22.66 14.24 -1.48
CA LYS A 200 22.79 15.62 -1.97
C LYS A 200 21.51 16.44 -1.87
N GLY A 201 20.38 15.79 -1.58
CA GLY A 201 19.09 16.47 -1.56
C GLY A 201 18.02 15.69 -0.82
N PHE A 202 16.93 16.39 -0.56
CA PHE A 202 15.77 15.91 0.17
C PHE A 202 14.50 16.37 -0.54
N ALA A 203 13.50 15.53 -0.61
CA ALA A 203 12.19 15.86 -1.14
C ALA A 203 11.10 15.42 -0.17
N ASN A 204 10.10 16.26 0.06
CA ASN A 204 8.99 15.98 0.98
C ASN A 204 7.68 16.53 0.44
N LYS A 205 6.66 15.68 0.35
CA LYS A 205 5.34 16.04 -0.19
C LYS A 205 4.42 16.70 0.85
N TYR A 206 4.53 16.31 2.12
CA TYR A 206 3.68 16.80 3.21
C TYR A 206 4.51 17.24 4.41
N PRO A 207 4.08 18.30 5.14
CA PRO A 207 2.97 19.18 4.75
C PRO A 207 3.27 19.94 3.45
N MET A 208 2.21 20.23 2.68
CA MET A 208 2.31 21.16 1.56
C MET A 208 2.13 22.56 2.13
N GLU A 209 3.20 23.32 2.22
CA GLU A 209 3.21 24.73 2.58
C GLU A 209 3.34 25.59 1.33
#